data_90a77802603f0b7c2d9a07cc1e43c928
#
_entry.id   90a77802603f0b7c2d9a07cc1e43c928
#
_cell.length_a   1.000
_cell.length_b   1.000
_cell.length_c   1.000
_cell.angle_alpha   90.00
_cell.angle_beta   90.00
_cell.angle_gamma   90.00
#
_symmetry.space_group_name_H-M   'P 1'
#
loop_
_entity.id
_entity.type
_entity.pdbx_description
1 polymer ?
#
loop_
_entity_poly.entity_id
_entity_poly.type
_entity_poly.pdbx_seq_one_letter_code
_entity_poly.pdbx_strand_id
1 'polypeptide(L)'
;MTALRHAHLRAVPYENLEVQLGRPVTIELPAIFEKIVSRRRGGWCYAMNGIFGWALGELGFCVRRATGAVGSAGDHLVLRVELTEEGGEGLYLADVGVCTGPLDPIPVREGGLWAGG
;
A
#
# COMPACT_ATOMS: atom_id res chain seq x y z
N MET A 1 1.96 3.17 -12.39
CA MET A 1 1.99 2.95 -10.91
C MET A 1 1.91 4.25 -10.12
N THR A 2 2.76 5.21 -10.38
CA THR A 2 2.81 6.49 -9.64
C THR A 2 1.50 7.26 -9.68
N ALA A 3 0.86 7.39 -10.84
CA ALA A 3 -0.41 8.08 -10.98
C ALA A 3 -1.53 7.44 -10.15
N LEU A 4 -1.64 6.12 -10.17
CA LEU A 4 -2.62 5.39 -9.36
C LEU A 4 -2.37 5.57 -7.86
N ARG A 5 -1.10 5.54 -7.46
CA ARG A 5 -0.71 5.75 -6.06
C ARG A 5 -1.09 7.16 -5.59
N HIS A 6 -0.80 8.18 -6.38
CA HIS A 6 -1.18 9.56 -6.07
C HIS A 6 -2.71 9.72 -5.98
N ALA A 7 -3.45 9.11 -6.90
CA ALA A 7 -4.91 9.14 -6.86
C ALA A 7 -5.45 8.48 -5.59
N HIS A 8 -4.90 7.32 -5.22
CA HIS A 8 -5.28 6.62 -3.99
C HIS A 8 -5.01 7.48 -2.75
N LEU A 9 -3.80 8.03 -2.63
CA LEU A 9 -3.42 8.86 -1.48
C LEU A 9 -4.28 10.12 -1.32
N ARG A 10 -4.78 10.66 -2.43
CA ARG A 10 -5.68 11.83 -2.39
C ARG A 10 -7.12 11.47 -2.04
N ALA A 11 -7.60 10.32 -2.48
CA ALA A 11 -9.00 9.94 -2.39
C ALA A 11 -9.33 9.07 -1.16
N VAL A 12 -8.37 8.29 -0.68
CA VAL A 12 -8.58 7.29 0.36
C VAL A 12 -7.83 7.67 1.62
N PRO A 13 -8.53 8.07 2.70
CA PRO A 13 -7.87 8.41 3.95
C PRO A 13 -7.41 7.16 4.70
N TYR A 14 -6.27 7.26 5.39
CA TYR A 14 -5.90 6.26 6.38
C TYR A 14 -6.82 6.35 7.59
N GLU A 15 -7.39 5.23 8.02
CA GLU A 15 -8.18 5.15 9.25
C GLU A 15 -8.04 3.78 9.91
N ASN A 16 -8.08 3.77 11.24
CA ASN A 16 -8.10 2.54 12.03
C ASN A 16 -9.26 2.54 13.05
N LEU A 17 -10.34 3.21 12.73
CA LEU A 17 -11.48 3.40 13.64
C LEU A 17 -12.08 2.06 14.10
N GLU A 18 -12.23 1.09 13.22
CA GLU A 18 -12.76 -0.22 13.56
C GLU A 18 -11.84 -0.98 14.51
N VAL A 19 -10.53 -0.85 14.35
CA VAL A 19 -9.55 -1.41 15.28
C VAL A 19 -9.70 -0.78 16.66
N GLN A 20 -9.81 0.54 16.72
CA GLN A 20 -9.97 1.27 18.00
C GLN A 20 -11.30 0.98 18.69
N LEU A 21 -12.35 0.73 17.92
CA LEU A 21 -13.67 0.41 18.44
C LEU A 21 -13.83 -1.08 18.82
N GLY A 22 -12.79 -1.89 18.61
CA GLY A 22 -12.84 -3.32 18.87
C GLY A 22 -13.77 -4.10 17.94
N ARG A 23 -14.10 -3.54 16.78
CA ARG A 23 -14.91 -4.23 15.77
C ARG A 23 -14.08 -5.23 15.01
N PRO A 24 -14.70 -6.30 14.45
CA PRO A 24 -13.99 -7.24 13.60
C PRO A 24 -13.37 -6.54 12.42
N VAL A 25 -12.06 -6.80 12.21
CA VAL A 25 -11.31 -6.28 11.08
C VAL A 25 -11.06 -7.42 10.12
N THR A 26 -11.37 -7.21 8.83
CA THR A 26 -11.16 -8.20 7.80
C THR A 26 -10.07 -7.77 6.83
N ILE A 27 -9.34 -8.75 6.30
CA ILE A 27 -8.41 -8.60 5.19
C ILE A 27 -8.97 -9.18 3.89
N GLU A 28 -10.23 -9.61 3.90
CA GLU A 28 -10.90 -10.15 2.73
C GLU A 28 -11.15 -9.06 1.69
N LEU A 29 -10.69 -9.29 0.47
CA LEU A 29 -10.73 -8.30 -0.60
C LEU A 29 -12.13 -7.79 -0.92
N PRO A 30 -13.19 -8.62 -1.01
CA PRO A 30 -14.54 -8.11 -1.28
C PRO A 30 -15.04 -7.14 -0.20
N ALA A 31 -14.75 -7.40 1.06
CA ALA A 31 -15.14 -6.52 2.17
C ALA A 31 -14.35 -5.21 2.17
N ILE A 32 -13.06 -5.27 1.85
CA ILE A 32 -12.21 -4.09 1.71
C ILE A 32 -12.69 -3.23 0.54
N PHE A 33 -13.02 -3.84 -0.58
CA PHE A 33 -13.54 -3.14 -1.76
C PHE A 33 -14.85 -2.41 -1.42
N GLU A 34 -15.77 -3.08 -0.74
CA GLU A 34 -17.03 -2.49 -0.30
C GLU A 34 -16.78 -1.26 0.59
N LYS A 35 -15.88 -1.37 1.57
CA LYS A 35 -15.56 -0.28 2.48
C LYS A 35 -14.91 0.91 1.77
N ILE A 36 -13.86 0.67 1.00
CA ILE A 36 -13.04 1.73 0.42
C ILE A 36 -13.68 2.30 -0.85
N VAL A 37 -14.14 1.47 -1.75
CA VAL A 37 -14.66 1.90 -3.06
C VAL A 37 -16.13 2.27 -2.98
N SER A 38 -16.97 1.38 -2.47
CA SER A 38 -18.42 1.59 -2.46
C SER A 38 -18.86 2.59 -1.39
N ARG A 39 -18.36 2.46 -0.18
CA ARG A 39 -18.69 3.37 0.93
C ARG A 39 -17.80 4.60 1.02
N ARG A 40 -16.76 4.68 0.22
CA ARG A 40 -15.78 5.78 0.22
C ARG A 40 -15.15 6.04 1.57
N ARG A 41 -14.93 4.99 2.35
CA ARG A 41 -14.18 5.03 3.59
C ARG A 41 -12.71 4.73 3.33
N GLY A 42 -11.87 4.93 4.32
CA GLY A 42 -10.48 4.52 4.28
C GLY A 42 -10.24 3.19 4.97
N GLY A 43 -9.01 2.94 5.35
CA GLY A 43 -8.62 1.75 6.07
C GLY A 43 -7.21 1.86 6.63
N TRP A 44 -6.78 0.82 7.29
CA TRP A 44 -5.42 0.68 7.81
C TRP A 44 -4.49 0.03 6.79
N CYS A 45 -3.21 -0.15 7.12
CA CYS A 45 -2.20 -0.58 6.16
C CYS A 45 -2.54 -1.87 5.41
N TYR A 46 -3.11 -2.87 6.11
CA TYR A 46 -3.48 -4.13 5.49
C TYR A 46 -4.62 -3.99 4.47
N ALA A 47 -5.64 -3.20 4.80
CA ALA A 47 -6.74 -2.95 3.90
C ALA A 47 -6.31 -2.11 2.69
N MET A 48 -5.61 -1.03 2.94
CA MET A 48 -5.21 -0.09 1.88
C MET A 48 -4.18 -0.68 0.92
N ASN A 49 -3.13 -1.30 1.44
CA ASN A 49 -2.15 -1.99 0.60
C ASN A 49 -2.72 -3.26 -0.03
N GLY A 50 -3.67 -3.91 0.63
CA GLY A 50 -4.38 -5.06 0.06
C GLY A 50 -5.13 -4.70 -1.21
N ILE A 51 -5.96 -3.67 -1.19
CA ILE A 51 -6.72 -3.25 -2.37
C ILE A 51 -5.83 -2.59 -3.43
N PHE A 52 -4.84 -1.83 -3.02
CA PHE A 52 -3.88 -1.22 -3.95
C PHE A 52 -3.06 -2.27 -4.70
N GLY A 53 -2.59 -3.30 -3.99
CA GLY A 53 -1.89 -4.44 -4.59
C GLY A 53 -2.75 -5.21 -5.57
N TRP A 54 -4.02 -5.43 -5.24
CA TRP A 54 -4.97 -6.04 -6.15
C TRP A 54 -5.14 -5.19 -7.43
N ALA A 55 -5.35 -3.90 -7.30
CA ALA A 55 -5.52 -2.99 -8.44
C ALA A 55 -4.29 -2.96 -9.34
N LEU A 56 -3.10 -2.93 -8.76
CA LEU A 56 -1.85 -3.01 -9.53
C LEU A 56 -1.73 -4.34 -10.27
N GLY A 57 -2.09 -5.45 -9.64
CA GLY A 57 -2.10 -6.77 -10.28
C GLY A 57 -3.05 -6.82 -11.47
N GLU A 58 -4.25 -6.24 -11.35
CA GLU A 58 -5.22 -6.14 -12.44
C GLU A 58 -4.73 -5.27 -13.61
N LEU A 59 -3.86 -4.31 -13.33
CA LEU A 59 -3.21 -3.49 -14.36
C LEU A 59 -1.99 -4.15 -14.99
N GLY A 60 -1.63 -5.35 -14.56
CA GLY A 60 -0.54 -6.14 -15.13
C GLY A 60 0.79 -6.01 -14.41
N PHE A 61 0.85 -5.33 -13.28
CA PHE A 61 2.08 -5.26 -12.49
C PHE A 61 2.35 -6.56 -11.72
N CYS A 62 3.61 -6.92 -11.60
CA CYS A 62 4.04 -8.02 -10.73
C CYS A 62 4.17 -7.49 -9.31
N VAL A 63 3.26 -7.89 -8.45
CA VAL A 63 3.15 -7.38 -7.08
C VAL A 63 3.28 -8.51 -6.07
N ARG A 64 4.10 -8.31 -5.05
CA ARG A 64 4.21 -9.21 -3.90
C ARG A 64 4.01 -8.45 -2.61
N ARG A 65 3.38 -9.10 -1.66
CA ARG A 65 3.22 -8.57 -0.32
C ARG A 65 4.48 -8.85 0.50
N ALA A 66 4.88 -7.87 1.28
CA ALA A 66 5.96 -8.01 2.24
C ALA A 66 5.55 -7.40 3.58
N THR A 67 6.10 -7.92 4.65
CA THR A 67 5.90 -7.36 5.98
C THR A 67 7.17 -6.66 6.44
N GLY A 68 7.00 -5.57 7.15
CA GLY A 68 8.09 -4.81 7.72
C GLY A 68 7.67 -4.21 9.05
N ALA A 69 8.58 -3.52 9.69
CA ALA A 69 8.29 -2.78 10.90
C ALA A 69 8.42 -1.28 10.64
N VAL A 70 7.50 -0.50 11.18
CA VAL A 70 7.59 0.97 11.18
C VAL A 70 7.88 1.42 12.59
N GLY A 71 9.15 1.75 12.84
CA GLY A 71 9.63 2.07 14.19
C GLY A 71 9.41 0.91 15.16
N SER A 72 8.76 1.18 16.29
CA SER A 72 8.37 0.17 17.29
C SER A 72 6.94 -0.32 17.14
N ALA A 73 6.25 0.04 16.07
CA ALA A 73 4.81 -0.11 15.94
C ALA A 73 4.33 -1.50 15.46
N GLY A 74 5.23 -2.47 15.32
CA GLY A 74 4.85 -3.83 14.94
C GLY A 74 4.76 -4.02 13.42
N ASP A 75 4.01 -5.02 13.00
CA ASP A 75 3.95 -5.45 11.62
C ASP A 75 3.23 -4.44 10.72
N HIS A 76 3.87 -4.14 9.60
CA HIS A 76 3.33 -3.28 8.56
C HIS A 76 3.37 -4.00 7.21
N LEU A 77 2.26 -4.00 6.51
CA LEU A 77 2.16 -4.55 5.16
C LEU A 77 2.62 -3.51 4.14
N VAL A 78 3.54 -3.90 3.30
CA VAL A 78 4.05 -3.09 2.18
C VAL A 78 4.04 -3.92 0.90
N LEU A 79 4.01 -3.26 -0.25
CA LEU A 79 4.01 -3.94 -1.55
C LEU A 79 5.37 -3.84 -2.23
N ARG A 80 5.82 -4.97 -2.75
CA ARG A 80 6.98 -5.05 -3.64
C ARG A 80 6.47 -5.14 -5.07
N VAL A 81 6.88 -4.22 -5.91
CA VAL A 81 6.47 -4.14 -7.31
C VAL A 81 7.68 -4.26 -8.20
N GLU A 82 7.66 -5.23 -9.09
CA GLU A 82 8.71 -5.40 -10.09
C GLU A 82 8.32 -4.66 -11.36
N LEU A 83 9.19 -3.78 -11.83
CA LEU A 83 9.04 -3.06 -13.09
C LEU A 83 10.02 -3.63 -14.11
N THR A 84 9.49 -4.01 -15.28
CA THR A 84 10.26 -4.62 -16.37
C THR A 84 10.20 -3.83 -17.66
N GLU A 85 9.65 -2.62 -17.64
CA GLU A 85 9.40 -1.82 -18.83
C GLU A 85 10.55 -0.85 -19.18
N GLU A 86 10.49 -0.35 -20.42
CA GLU A 86 11.40 0.68 -20.93
C GLU A 86 11.45 1.90 -20.00
N GLY A 87 12.58 2.13 -19.37
CA GLY A 87 12.79 3.25 -18.44
C GLY A 87 13.21 2.84 -17.03
N GLY A 88 13.26 1.55 -16.73
CA GLY A 88 13.79 1.08 -15.46
C GLY A 88 13.35 -0.32 -15.10
N GLU A 89 14.26 -1.25 -15.28
CA GLU A 89 14.15 -2.53 -14.56
C GLU A 89 14.45 -2.25 -13.10
N GLY A 90 13.60 -2.74 -12.21
CA GLY A 90 13.87 -2.58 -10.81
C GLY A 90 12.76 -3.06 -9.93
N LEU A 91 13.12 -3.21 -8.68
CA LEU A 91 12.20 -3.53 -7.60
C LEU A 91 11.88 -2.25 -6.84
N TYR A 92 10.61 -2.01 -6.63
CA TYR A 92 10.12 -0.84 -5.90
C TYR A 92 9.30 -1.24 -4.70
N LEU A 93 9.34 -0.44 -3.66
CA LEU A 93 8.35 -0.49 -2.58
C LEU A 93 7.26 0.53 -2.86
N ALA A 94 6.02 0.08 -2.83
CA ALA A 94 4.85 0.91 -2.89
C ALA A 94 4.05 0.74 -1.61
N ASP A 95 3.68 1.84 -1.00
CA ASP A 95 2.97 1.85 0.26
C ASP A 95 1.95 2.98 0.25
N VAL A 96 0.69 2.64 0.46
CA VAL A 96 -0.41 3.60 0.62
C VAL A 96 -1.02 3.51 2.02
N GLY A 97 -0.43 2.72 2.89
CA GLY A 97 -0.92 2.45 4.24
C GLY A 97 -0.18 3.19 5.35
N VAL A 98 0.55 4.24 5.03
CA VAL A 98 1.26 5.07 6.02
C VAL A 98 0.90 6.54 5.83
N CYS A 99 0.54 7.20 6.92
CA CYS A 99 0.13 8.61 6.88
C CYS A 99 1.24 9.58 6.45
N THR A 100 2.49 9.23 6.68
CA THR A 100 3.66 10.10 6.51
C THR A 100 4.71 9.53 5.56
N GLY A 101 4.31 8.58 4.73
CA GLY A 101 5.23 7.95 3.79
C GLY A 101 5.55 8.83 2.57
N PRO A 102 6.57 8.45 1.80
CA PRO A 102 6.91 9.15 0.57
C PRO A 102 5.77 9.07 -0.45
N LEU A 103 5.62 10.13 -1.25
CA LEU A 103 4.58 10.18 -2.27
C LEU A 103 4.83 9.22 -3.43
N ASP A 104 6.08 8.97 -3.76
CA ASP A 104 6.47 8.13 -4.87
C ASP A 104 6.96 6.76 -4.39
N PRO A 105 6.85 5.72 -5.24
CA PRO A 105 7.44 4.42 -4.95
C PRO A 105 8.95 4.53 -4.74
N ILE A 106 9.47 3.76 -3.80
CA ILE A 106 10.88 3.81 -3.41
C ILE A 106 11.63 2.68 -4.13
N PRO A 107 12.67 2.98 -4.90
CA PRO A 107 13.49 1.93 -5.48
C PRO A 107 14.24 1.15 -4.40
N VAL A 108 14.22 -0.18 -4.51
CA VAL A 108 14.96 -1.07 -3.64
C VAL A 108 16.34 -1.28 -4.24
N ARG A 109 17.37 -0.96 -3.49
CA ARG A 109 18.76 -1.17 -3.89
C ARG A 109 19.45 -2.10 -2.92
N GLU A 110 20.46 -2.82 -3.41
CA GLU A 110 21.31 -3.64 -2.57
C GLU A 110 22.01 -2.75 -1.53
N GLY A 111 21.92 -3.12 -0.24
CA GLY A 111 22.52 -2.34 0.85
C GLY A 111 21.59 -1.41 1.62
N GLY A 112 20.29 -1.38 1.29
CA GLY A 112 19.30 -0.64 2.08
C GLY A 112 18.32 0.19 1.28
N LEU A 113 17.24 0.52 1.95
CA LEU A 113 16.23 1.45 1.50
C LEU A 113 16.57 2.85 1.96
N TRP A 114 16.66 3.73 1.00
CA TRP A 114 16.72 5.15 1.29
C TRP A 114 15.44 5.84 0.81
N ALA A 115 14.57 6.17 1.74
CA ALA A 115 13.60 7.22 1.53
C ALA A 115 14.31 8.52 1.86
N GLY A 116 14.66 9.27 0.86
CA GLY A 116 15.43 10.48 1.02
C GLY A 116 14.82 11.46 2.02
N GLY A 117 15.64 11.91 2.88
CA GLY A 117 15.46 13.05 3.77
C GLY A 117 14.43 12.93 4.81
#